data_ee7642a2d3edd79162f0424e19111363
#
_entry.id   ee7642a2d3edd79162f0424e19111363
#
_cell.length_a   1.000
_cell.length_b   1.000
_cell.length_c   1.000
_cell.angle_alpha   90.00
_cell.angle_beta   90.00
_cell.angle_gamma   90.00
#
_symmetry.space_group_name_H-M   'P 1'
#
loop_
_entity.id
_entity.type
_entity.pdbx_description
1 polymer ?
#
loop_
_entity_poly.entity_id
_entity_poly.type
_entity_poly.pdbx_seq_one_letter_code
_entity_poly.pdbx_strand_id
1 'polypeptide(L)'
;MTNARTCTSDVLVIGGGIAGLFAAITAREAGAEVVLAEKNYAGRSGSSIMGSGQLNVYNPDWGMDFDKCFRKFVRTGEYINDRAWLRTMMLESWGIYESMRDYGVEFPSDEDSFRAYMNSVHDWQQSEEGEKDIDSNPGWGMVPLKHREVPPKLRRHAEKIGVVMADRIMITELIREGDGPVCGAVGFEIESGDPVAFRAGAVVMAGGKNNFRAPGMNIAELTGDASAMAYRAGAELTGFEFPDLHMGLEKDPVWKGTGEIYPAYWNFIDCDGKQIPMMGFDLSMVSVIHGGRGPVMWNFADMTEEDHQKIENYIAKRGMPHETQRVHLGYHDRTNERVTGGSAGGGPAEQTGGIRPVDLSCATTVPGLYTAGDCCCTWSWGAINAGAPPGLLPAGVTGRHAGRSAAMWAGEHARPEPDVSGLLEGQYVPLRRRGGYDPRWVCQLLQNTMLPYYVLHIKKADRLQAALTNVAFFRDHLVPMLKAGDAHELRLCHEVKSMVTNAEFILRSSLMREESRGWHYREDFPVQDDENWLAWVLMRRGGEGMVTEKAPIPPAWLEDDPTQDRYDKKWLAWEQEGD
;
A
#
# COMPACT_ATOMS: atom_id res chain seq x y z
N MET A 1 24.58 5.08 -29.82
CA MET A 1 23.92 4.53 -28.62
C MET A 1 24.64 3.27 -28.26
N THR A 2 25.06 3.11 -27.01
CA THR A 2 25.56 1.84 -26.49
C THR A 2 24.50 0.76 -26.71
N ASN A 3 24.91 -0.42 -27.21
CA ASN A 3 23.98 -1.54 -27.36
C ASN A 3 23.31 -1.81 -25.98
N ALA A 4 21.98 -1.83 -25.96
CA ALA A 4 21.26 -2.15 -24.74
C ALA A 4 21.61 -3.55 -24.25
N ARG A 5 21.91 -3.71 -22.96
CA ARG A 5 22.04 -5.04 -22.37
C ARG A 5 20.67 -5.72 -22.40
N THR A 6 20.63 -6.91 -23.01
CA THR A 6 19.40 -7.72 -23.01
C THR A 6 19.52 -8.83 -22.00
N CYS A 7 18.53 -8.93 -21.12
CA CYS A 7 18.36 -10.02 -20.16
C CYS A 7 17.13 -10.83 -20.56
N THR A 8 17.25 -12.16 -20.58
CA THR A 8 16.15 -13.07 -20.95
C THR A 8 15.83 -13.98 -19.80
N SER A 9 14.53 -14.21 -19.53
CA SER A 9 14.01 -15.13 -18.51
C SER A 9 12.62 -15.64 -18.90
N ASP A 10 12.12 -16.64 -18.21
CA ASP A 10 10.72 -17.04 -18.34
C ASP A 10 9.81 -16.04 -17.62
N VAL A 11 10.21 -15.64 -16.40
CA VAL A 11 9.46 -14.68 -15.60
C VAL A 11 10.36 -13.49 -15.22
N LEU A 12 9.87 -12.28 -15.46
CA LEU A 12 10.43 -11.03 -14.94
C LEU A 12 9.57 -10.57 -13.75
N VAL A 13 10.19 -10.40 -12.59
CA VAL A 13 9.55 -9.76 -11.42
C VAL A 13 10.07 -8.33 -11.29
N ILE A 14 9.16 -7.34 -11.19
CA ILE A 14 9.50 -5.91 -11.05
C ILE A 14 9.14 -5.46 -9.64
N GLY A 15 10.16 -5.24 -8.82
CA GLY A 15 10.07 -4.88 -7.40
C GLY A 15 10.56 -5.98 -6.48
N GLY A 16 11.51 -5.63 -5.60
CA GLY A 16 12.24 -6.55 -4.72
C GLY A 16 11.76 -6.54 -3.26
N GLY A 17 10.52 -6.11 -2.99
CA GLY A 17 9.89 -6.26 -1.69
C GLY A 17 9.46 -7.71 -1.39
N ILE A 18 8.76 -7.94 -0.27
CA ILE A 18 8.31 -9.29 0.11
C ILE A 18 7.47 -9.94 -1.00
N ALA A 19 6.54 -9.21 -1.61
CA ALA A 19 5.70 -9.75 -2.67
C ALA A 19 6.52 -10.23 -3.88
N GLY A 20 7.45 -9.39 -4.35
CA GLY A 20 8.32 -9.75 -5.47
C GLY A 20 9.25 -10.91 -5.14
N LEU A 21 9.79 -10.97 -3.92
CA LEU A 21 10.62 -12.10 -3.49
C LEU A 21 9.81 -13.39 -3.40
N PHE A 22 8.58 -13.38 -2.85
CA PHE A 22 7.70 -14.54 -2.88
C PHE A 22 7.34 -14.96 -4.32
N ALA A 23 7.03 -13.99 -5.20
CA ALA A 23 6.74 -14.29 -6.60
C ALA A 23 7.95 -14.93 -7.31
N ALA A 24 9.14 -14.37 -7.11
CA ALA A 24 10.37 -14.89 -7.70
C ALA A 24 10.72 -16.29 -7.19
N ILE A 25 10.62 -16.52 -5.87
CA ILE A 25 10.86 -17.83 -5.25
C ILE A 25 9.87 -18.85 -5.81
N THR A 26 8.58 -18.56 -5.77
CA THR A 26 7.54 -19.50 -6.21
C THR A 26 7.62 -19.80 -7.70
N ALA A 27 7.91 -18.80 -8.54
CA ALA A 27 8.12 -19.03 -9.97
C ALA A 27 9.35 -19.92 -10.22
N ARG A 28 10.43 -19.70 -9.46
CA ARG A 28 11.65 -20.52 -9.57
C ARG A 28 11.42 -21.95 -9.09
N GLU A 29 10.69 -22.15 -8.00
CA GLU A 29 10.29 -23.47 -7.48
C GLU A 29 9.40 -24.22 -8.47
N ALA A 30 8.59 -23.49 -9.27
CA ALA A 30 7.81 -24.05 -10.38
C ALA A 30 8.65 -24.37 -11.63
N GLY A 31 9.97 -24.15 -11.59
CA GLY A 31 10.91 -24.50 -12.67
C GLY A 31 11.25 -23.40 -13.66
N ALA A 32 10.68 -22.19 -13.52
CA ALA A 32 10.95 -21.07 -14.41
C ALA A 32 12.35 -20.48 -14.19
N GLU A 33 12.95 -19.93 -15.25
CA GLU A 33 14.07 -19.00 -15.14
C GLU A 33 13.55 -17.62 -14.75
N VAL A 34 14.07 -17.05 -13.64
CA VAL A 34 13.54 -15.83 -13.04
C VAL A 34 14.60 -14.76 -12.92
N VAL A 35 14.27 -13.56 -13.42
CA VAL A 35 14.98 -12.31 -13.12
C VAL A 35 14.10 -11.42 -12.26
N LEU A 36 14.65 -10.88 -11.17
CA LEU A 36 14.00 -9.89 -10.33
C LEU A 36 14.71 -8.55 -10.50
N ALA A 37 14.01 -7.55 -11.06
CA ALA A 37 14.50 -6.19 -11.24
C ALA A 37 14.02 -5.29 -10.11
N GLU A 38 14.96 -4.55 -9.48
CA GLU A 38 14.68 -3.65 -8.37
C GLU A 38 15.32 -2.28 -8.59
N LYS A 39 14.56 -1.22 -8.32
CA LYS A 39 15.00 0.17 -8.43
C LYS A 39 16.15 0.51 -7.48
N ASN A 40 16.11 -0.08 -6.27
CA ASN A 40 17.20 0.02 -5.29
C ASN A 40 17.90 -1.34 -5.11
N TYR A 41 17.76 -1.95 -3.95
CA TYR A 41 18.31 -3.27 -3.66
C TYR A 41 17.18 -4.19 -3.19
N ALA A 42 16.98 -5.30 -3.88
CA ALA A 42 16.00 -6.30 -3.50
C ALA A 42 16.20 -6.76 -2.05
N GLY A 43 15.13 -6.80 -1.29
CA GLY A 43 15.15 -7.16 0.12
C GLY A 43 15.74 -6.10 1.07
N ARG A 44 16.04 -4.88 0.59
CA ARG A 44 16.61 -3.80 1.40
C ARG A 44 15.95 -2.45 1.19
N SER A 45 14.85 -2.39 0.48
CA SER A 45 14.12 -1.16 0.14
C SER A 45 12.62 -1.39 0.18
N GLY A 46 11.85 -0.31 0.02
CA GLY A 46 10.39 -0.33 0.00
C GLY A 46 9.74 -0.51 1.38
N SER A 47 8.42 -0.61 1.41
CA SER A 47 7.60 -0.76 2.64
C SER A 47 7.99 -1.99 3.45
N SER A 48 8.40 -3.05 2.80
CA SER A 48 8.70 -4.34 3.42
C SER A 48 9.77 -4.29 4.50
N ILE A 49 10.76 -3.39 4.38
CA ILE A 49 11.82 -3.24 5.40
C ILE A 49 11.41 -2.31 6.54
N MET A 50 10.33 -1.57 6.33
CA MET A 50 9.83 -0.55 7.25
C MET A 50 8.49 -0.96 7.91
N GLY A 51 7.98 -2.14 7.62
CA GLY A 51 6.70 -2.63 8.11
C GLY A 51 6.61 -2.76 9.64
N SER A 52 5.41 -2.97 10.14
CA SER A 52 5.07 -2.93 11.58
C SER A 52 5.52 -4.14 12.41
N GLY A 53 6.27 -5.08 11.83
CA GLY A 53 6.84 -6.21 12.58
C GLY A 53 5.83 -7.28 12.99
N GLN A 54 4.73 -7.41 12.26
CA GLN A 54 3.70 -8.41 12.54
C GLN A 54 3.24 -9.10 11.25
N LEU A 55 2.95 -10.39 11.39
CA LEU A 55 2.28 -11.19 10.37
C LEU A 55 0.92 -11.63 10.91
N ASN A 56 -0.13 -11.27 10.23
CA ASN A 56 -1.47 -11.72 10.59
C ASN A 56 -1.66 -13.16 10.12
N VAL A 57 -2.17 -14.01 10.99
CA VAL A 57 -2.37 -15.44 10.69
C VAL A 57 -3.73 -15.91 11.22
N TYR A 58 -4.33 -16.83 10.51
CA TYR A 58 -5.44 -17.65 10.96
C TYR A 58 -4.91 -19.07 11.19
N ASN A 59 -5.11 -19.60 12.39
CA ASN A 59 -4.79 -20.97 12.70
C ASN A 59 -5.94 -21.61 13.50
N PRO A 60 -6.64 -22.60 12.92
CA PRO A 60 -7.76 -23.27 13.59
C PRO A 60 -7.35 -23.98 14.87
N ASP A 61 -6.10 -24.43 14.97
CA ASP A 61 -5.58 -25.13 16.17
C ASP A 61 -5.46 -24.19 17.40
N TRP A 62 -5.59 -22.89 17.18
CA TRP A 62 -5.61 -21.89 18.25
C TRP A 62 -7.02 -21.52 18.72
N GLY A 63 -8.04 -22.29 18.30
CA GLY A 63 -9.43 -22.05 18.67
C GLY A 63 -10.06 -20.85 17.96
N MET A 64 -9.48 -20.38 16.87
CA MET A 64 -10.02 -19.28 16.06
C MET A 64 -11.24 -19.75 15.27
N ASP A 65 -12.36 -19.03 15.40
CA ASP A 65 -13.56 -19.23 14.60
C ASP A 65 -13.43 -18.49 13.26
N PHE A 66 -13.32 -19.27 12.18
CA PHE A 66 -13.17 -18.71 10.85
C PHE A 66 -14.34 -17.81 10.45
N ASP A 67 -15.56 -18.28 10.65
CA ASP A 67 -16.75 -17.55 10.19
C ASP A 67 -16.99 -16.28 10.99
N LYS A 68 -16.71 -16.32 12.30
CA LYS A 68 -16.72 -15.12 13.15
C LYS A 68 -15.70 -14.10 12.69
N CYS A 69 -14.44 -14.52 12.47
CA CYS A 69 -13.38 -13.66 11.97
C CYS A 69 -13.72 -13.10 10.58
N PHE A 70 -14.18 -13.95 9.68
CA PHE A 70 -14.54 -13.57 8.32
C PHE A 70 -15.65 -12.50 8.29
N ARG A 71 -16.76 -12.74 9.03
CA ARG A 71 -17.85 -11.75 9.14
C ARG A 71 -17.37 -10.42 9.72
N LYS A 72 -16.47 -10.48 10.72
CA LYS A 72 -15.91 -9.27 11.31
C LYS A 72 -15.13 -8.45 10.27
N PHE A 73 -14.30 -9.09 9.45
CA PHE A 73 -13.58 -8.40 8.37
C PHE A 73 -14.49 -7.83 7.29
N VAL A 74 -15.53 -8.56 6.95
CA VAL A 74 -16.54 -8.09 6.00
C VAL A 74 -17.20 -6.82 6.51
N ARG A 75 -17.61 -6.81 7.78
CA ARG A 75 -18.21 -5.66 8.45
C ARG A 75 -17.22 -4.47 8.53
N THR A 76 -16.00 -4.72 8.99
CA THR A 76 -14.96 -3.69 9.09
C THR A 76 -14.61 -3.09 7.71
N GLY A 77 -14.59 -3.90 6.65
CA GLY A 77 -14.42 -3.45 5.27
C GLY A 77 -15.67 -2.82 4.65
N GLU A 78 -16.69 -2.56 5.47
CA GLU A 78 -17.96 -1.93 5.08
C GLU A 78 -18.62 -2.60 3.85
N TYR A 79 -18.58 -3.94 3.84
CA TYR A 79 -19.25 -4.84 2.90
C TYR A 79 -18.76 -4.80 1.45
N ILE A 80 -17.74 -4.03 1.11
CA ILE A 80 -17.17 -4.00 -0.25
C ILE A 80 -15.91 -4.86 -0.42
N ASN A 81 -15.62 -5.72 0.55
CA ASN A 81 -14.52 -6.70 0.45
C ASN A 81 -14.77 -7.69 -0.69
N ASP A 82 -13.71 -8.07 -1.40
CA ASP A 82 -13.74 -9.30 -2.22
C ASP A 82 -13.70 -10.52 -1.31
N ARG A 83 -14.80 -11.27 -1.29
CA ARG A 83 -14.98 -12.43 -0.40
C ARG A 83 -14.03 -13.58 -0.73
N ALA A 84 -13.70 -13.77 -1.99
CA ALA A 84 -12.78 -14.82 -2.42
C ALA A 84 -11.36 -14.49 -1.97
N TRP A 85 -10.91 -13.26 -2.17
CA TRP A 85 -9.61 -12.80 -1.71
C TRP A 85 -9.49 -12.79 -0.19
N LEU A 86 -10.50 -12.29 0.53
CA LEU A 86 -10.50 -12.31 1.99
C LEU A 86 -10.36 -13.74 2.53
N ARG A 87 -11.16 -14.68 2.00
CA ARG A 87 -11.10 -16.10 2.38
C ARG A 87 -9.71 -16.70 2.09
N THR A 88 -9.17 -16.42 0.92
CA THR A 88 -7.84 -16.89 0.52
C THR A 88 -6.75 -16.34 1.46
N MET A 89 -6.77 -15.05 1.76
CA MET A 89 -5.83 -14.43 2.70
C MET A 89 -5.87 -15.13 4.07
N MET A 90 -7.05 -15.41 4.58
CA MET A 90 -7.20 -16.10 5.87
C MET A 90 -6.65 -17.52 5.81
N LEU A 91 -7.10 -18.32 4.88
CA LEU A 91 -6.77 -19.75 4.82
C LEU A 91 -5.29 -20.01 4.50
N GLU A 92 -4.65 -19.14 3.71
CA GLU A 92 -3.24 -19.31 3.35
C GLU A 92 -2.25 -18.64 4.31
N SER A 93 -2.75 -17.88 5.27
CA SER A 93 -1.90 -17.09 6.18
C SER A 93 -0.89 -17.93 6.96
N TRP A 94 -1.31 -19.07 7.49
CA TRP A 94 -0.41 -19.99 8.19
C TRP A 94 0.68 -20.54 7.27
N GLY A 95 0.34 -20.92 6.04
CA GLY A 95 1.29 -21.39 5.04
C GLY A 95 2.32 -20.31 4.62
N ILE A 96 1.99 -19.01 4.73
CA ILE A 96 2.97 -17.94 4.55
C ILE A 96 3.95 -17.89 5.73
N TYR A 97 3.46 -18.04 6.96
CA TYR A 97 4.30 -18.14 8.15
C TYR A 97 5.30 -19.31 8.02
N GLU A 98 4.81 -20.50 7.68
CA GLU A 98 5.65 -21.69 7.49
C GLU A 98 6.71 -21.47 6.40
N SER A 99 6.32 -20.93 5.26
CA SER A 99 7.27 -20.62 4.18
C SER A 99 8.33 -19.61 4.60
N MET A 100 7.96 -18.55 5.32
CA MET A 100 8.95 -17.59 5.82
C MET A 100 9.96 -18.27 6.74
N ARG A 101 9.50 -19.17 7.64
CA ARG A 101 10.37 -19.96 8.52
C ARG A 101 11.32 -20.86 7.71
N ASP A 102 10.79 -21.57 6.72
CA ASP A 102 11.56 -22.48 5.87
C ASP A 102 12.60 -21.72 5.02
N TYR A 103 12.32 -20.47 4.66
CA TYR A 103 13.25 -19.57 3.99
C TYR A 103 14.25 -18.90 4.96
N GLY A 104 14.22 -19.29 6.23
CA GLY A 104 15.18 -18.88 7.24
C GLY A 104 14.84 -17.59 7.98
N VAL A 105 13.58 -17.14 7.92
CA VAL A 105 13.10 -16.07 8.81
C VAL A 105 12.98 -16.63 10.24
N GLU A 106 13.60 -15.93 11.17
CA GLU A 106 13.52 -16.29 12.59
C GLU A 106 12.30 -15.61 13.22
N PHE A 107 11.48 -16.43 13.84
CA PHE A 107 10.39 -15.98 14.69
C PHE A 107 10.82 -16.14 16.16
N PRO A 108 10.24 -15.38 17.09
CA PRO A 108 10.49 -15.62 18.50
C PRO A 108 10.30 -17.09 18.83
N SER A 109 11.33 -17.72 19.39
CA SER A 109 11.42 -19.17 19.59
C SER A 109 10.64 -19.67 20.80
N ASP A 110 10.07 -18.77 21.57
CA ASP A 110 9.31 -19.08 22.76
C ASP A 110 7.84 -19.31 22.39
N GLU A 111 7.51 -20.56 22.11
CA GLU A 111 6.15 -21.00 21.80
C GLU A 111 5.19 -20.67 22.95
N ASP A 112 5.68 -20.64 24.18
CA ASP A 112 4.87 -20.30 25.36
C ASP A 112 4.57 -18.79 25.41
N SER A 113 5.53 -17.92 25.10
CA SER A 113 5.29 -16.48 24.96
C SER A 113 4.37 -16.17 23.80
N PHE A 114 4.48 -16.90 22.71
CA PHE A 114 3.60 -16.77 21.55
C PHE A 114 2.17 -17.23 21.89
N ARG A 115 2.01 -18.39 22.56
CA ARG A 115 0.72 -18.87 23.07
C ARG A 115 0.14 -17.93 24.11
N ALA A 116 0.93 -17.41 25.04
CA ALA A 116 0.47 -16.43 26.02
C ALA A 116 -0.02 -15.13 25.37
N TYR A 117 0.68 -14.66 24.33
CA TYR A 117 0.23 -13.50 23.54
C TYR A 117 -1.08 -13.81 22.80
N MET A 118 -1.17 -14.96 22.15
CA MET A 118 -2.38 -15.39 21.46
C MET A 118 -3.55 -15.60 22.40
N ASN A 119 -3.33 -16.19 23.58
CA ASN A 119 -4.36 -16.34 24.60
C ASN A 119 -4.83 -14.95 25.09
N SER A 120 -3.93 -14.01 25.32
CA SER A 120 -4.31 -12.65 25.74
C SER A 120 -5.13 -11.90 24.68
N VAL A 121 -4.84 -12.13 23.41
CA VAL A 121 -5.62 -11.59 22.29
C VAL A 121 -6.98 -12.29 22.19
N HIS A 122 -7.00 -13.60 22.36
CA HIS A 122 -8.24 -14.41 22.38
C HIS A 122 -9.15 -14.03 23.54
N ASP A 123 -8.60 -13.92 24.77
CA ASP A 123 -9.35 -13.54 25.96
C ASP A 123 -9.94 -12.13 25.84
N TRP A 124 -9.17 -11.18 25.29
CA TRP A 124 -9.65 -9.84 25.00
C TRP A 124 -10.75 -9.83 23.91
N GLN A 125 -10.60 -10.64 22.86
CA GLN A 125 -11.62 -10.77 21.80
C GLN A 125 -12.93 -11.41 22.28
N GLN A 126 -12.89 -12.24 23.32
CA GLN A 126 -14.07 -12.81 23.97
C GLN A 126 -14.67 -11.88 25.03
N SER A 127 -13.99 -10.79 25.41
CA SER A 127 -14.51 -9.81 26.35
C SER A 127 -15.60 -8.94 25.71
N GLU A 128 -16.52 -8.42 26.53
CA GLU A 128 -17.53 -7.46 26.05
C GLU A 128 -16.90 -6.20 25.42
N GLU A 129 -15.73 -5.80 25.91
CA GLU A 129 -14.97 -4.68 25.35
C GLU A 129 -14.39 -5.02 23.97
N GLY A 130 -13.84 -6.22 23.80
CA GLY A 130 -13.35 -6.71 22.51
C GLY A 130 -14.45 -6.92 21.47
N GLU A 131 -15.68 -7.26 21.91
CA GLU A 131 -16.85 -7.33 21.02
C GLU A 131 -17.33 -5.93 20.56
N LYS A 132 -17.16 -4.91 21.40
CA LYS A 132 -17.51 -3.52 21.09
C LYS A 132 -16.44 -2.81 20.29
N ASP A 133 -15.18 -3.18 20.46
CA ASP A 133 -14.03 -2.58 19.78
C ASP A 133 -13.71 -3.36 18.48
N ILE A 134 -14.62 -3.24 17.53
CA ILE A 134 -14.51 -3.87 16.20
C ILE A 134 -13.32 -3.29 15.41
N ASP A 135 -12.90 -2.08 15.71
CA ASP A 135 -11.92 -1.33 14.91
C ASP A 135 -10.48 -1.64 15.25
N SER A 136 -10.16 -1.92 16.50
CA SER A 136 -8.77 -1.98 16.93
C SER A 136 -8.10 -3.34 16.74
N ASN A 137 -8.86 -4.44 16.67
CA ASN A 137 -8.31 -5.77 16.42
C ASN A 137 -9.36 -6.75 15.88
N PRO A 138 -9.34 -7.02 14.57
CA PRO A 138 -10.37 -7.83 13.91
C PRO A 138 -10.34 -9.34 14.20
N GLY A 139 -9.62 -9.82 15.23
CA GLY A 139 -9.69 -11.21 15.65
C GLY A 139 -8.72 -12.17 14.95
N TRP A 140 -7.67 -11.66 14.34
CA TRP A 140 -6.59 -12.48 13.82
C TRP A 140 -5.53 -12.74 14.87
N GLY A 141 -4.87 -13.89 14.75
CA GLY A 141 -3.59 -14.07 15.36
C GLY A 141 -2.55 -13.16 14.74
N MET A 142 -1.72 -12.55 15.56
CA MET A 142 -0.55 -11.80 15.10
C MET A 142 0.70 -12.50 15.55
N VAL A 143 1.57 -12.86 14.59
CA VAL A 143 2.90 -13.39 14.87
C VAL A 143 3.89 -12.22 14.86
N PRO A 144 4.52 -11.89 15.99
CA PRO A 144 5.57 -10.89 16.02
C PRO A 144 6.80 -11.39 15.25
N LEU A 145 7.45 -10.50 14.52
CA LEU A 145 8.67 -10.82 13.79
C LEU A 145 9.55 -9.57 13.62
N LYS A 146 10.84 -9.80 13.43
CA LYS A 146 11.78 -8.74 13.10
C LYS A 146 11.68 -8.41 11.62
N HIS A 147 10.71 -7.57 11.24
CA HIS A 147 10.38 -7.28 9.85
C HIS A 147 11.59 -6.88 8.98
N ARG A 148 12.58 -6.14 9.53
CA ARG A 148 13.81 -5.76 8.82
C ARG A 148 14.68 -6.94 8.41
N GLU A 149 14.52 -8.09 9.05
CA GLU A 149 15.26 -9.31 8.73
C GLU A 149 14.56 -10.16 7.66
N VAL A 150 13.23 -9.99 7.47
CA VAL A 150 12.44 -10.82 6.56
C VAL A 150 12.90 -10.68 5.11
N PRO A 151 12.87 -9.48 4.48
CA PRO A 151 13.22 -9.38 3.06
C PRO A 151 14.67 -9.80 2.75
N PRO A 152 15.70 -9.48 3.58
CA PRO A 152 17.05 -9.98 3.34
C PRO A 152 17.19 -11.51 3.42
N LYS A 153 16.38 -12.17 4.26
CA LYS A 153 16.36 -13.63 4.37
C LYS A 153 15.72 -14.26 3.14
N LEU A 154 14.57 -13.74 2.70
CA LEU A 154 13.90 -14.14 1.47
C LEU A 154 14.82 -13.96 0.24
N ARG A 155 15.52 -12.82 0.15
CA ARG A 155 16.50 -12.57 -0.92
C ARG A 155 17.58 -13.66 -0.96
N ARG A 156 18.20 -13.97 0.20
CA ARG A 156 19.22 -15.02 0.27
C ARG A 156 18.70 -16.38 -0.18
N HIS A 157 17.46 -16.70 0.19
CA HIS A 157 16.82 -17.94 -0.28
C HIS A 157 16.61 -17.92 -1.79
N ALA A 158 16.06 -16.83 -2.34
CA ALA A 158 15.85 -16.65 -3.78
C ALA A 158 17.17 -16.80 -4.58
N GLU A 159 18.25 -16.14 -4.15
CA GLU A 159 19.57 -16.27 -4.77
C GLU A 159 20.09 -17.72 -4.70
N LYS A 160 19.93 -18.39 -3.56
CA LYS A 160 20.34 -19.79 -3.36
C LYS A 160 19.68 -20.76 -4.34
N ILE A 161 18.41 -20.54 -4.67
CA ILE A 161 17.66 -21.39 -5.62
C ILE A 161 17.81 -20.95 -7.08
N GLY A 162 18.59 -19.90 -7.35
CA GLY A 162 18.96 -19.46 -8.70
C GLY A 162 18.12 -18.35 -9.30
N VAL A 163 17.43 -17.53 -8.49
CA VAL A 163 16.84 -16.27 -8.96
C VAL A 163 17.95 -15.26 -9.22
N VAL A 164 17.94 -14.63 -10.39
CA VAL A 164 18.91 -13.60 -10.78
C VAL A 164 18.42 -12.24 -10.30
N MET A 165 19.22 -11.55 -9.48
CA MET A 165 18.92 -10.19 -9.01
C MET A 165 19.49 -9.13 -9.96
N ALA A 166 18.64 -8.20 -10.39
CA ALA A 166 19.00 -7.03 -11.17
C ALA A 166 18.69 -5.77 -10.33
N ASP A 167 19.56 -5.48 -9.38
CA ASP A 167 19.46 -4.31 -8.51
C ASP A 167 19.83 -3.02 -9.25
N ARG A 168 19.36 -1.87 -8.75
CA ARG A 168 19.66 -0.52 -9.26
C ARG A 168 19.19 -0.28 -10.69
N ILE A 169 18.09 -0.95 -11.07
CA ILE A 169 17.48 -0.80 -12.40
C ILE A 169 16.14 -0.04 -12.27
N MET A 170 16.05 1.11 -12.90
CA MET A 170 14.79 1.81 -13.08
C MET A 170 14.06 1.22 -14.30
N ILE A 171 13.00 0.48 -14.06
CA ILE A 171 12.08 0.06 -15.13
C ILE A 171 11.17 1.24 -15.49
N THR A 172 11.03 1.54 -16.78
CA THR A 172 10.31 2.71 -17.26
C THR A 172 9.06 2.38 -18.04
N GLU A 173 9.06 1.30 -18.83
CA GLU A 173 7.91 0.86 -19.62
C GLU A 173 7.87 -0.67 -19.77
N LEU A 174 6.65 -1.21 -19.87
CA LEU A 174 6.43 -2.62 -20.20
C LEU A 174 6.51 -2.82 -21.72
N ILE A 175 7.03 -3.98 -22.15
CA ILE A 175 7.09 -4.36 -23.55
C ILE A 175 5.79 -5.07 -23.93
N ARG A 176 5.07 -4.50 -24.89
CA ARG A 176 3.82 -5.03 -25.43
C ARG A 176 3.66 -4.60 -26.88
N GLU A 177 3.21 -5.46 -27.76
CA GLU A 177 2.89 -5.14 -29.15
C GLU A 177 1.38 -5.18 -29.39
N GLY A 178 0.80 -4.02 -29.71
CA GLY A 178 -0.65 -3.90 -29.86
C GLY A 178 -1.42 -4.35 -28.62
N ASP A 179 -2.40 -5.22 -28.82
CA ASP A 179 -3.17 -5.86 -27.75
C ASP A 179 -2.63 -7.24 -27.36
N GLY A 180 -1.42 -7.59 -27.81
CA GLY A 180 -0.74 -8.83 -27.45
C GLY A 180 -0.34 -8.90 -25.97
N PRO A 181 0.27 -9.99 -25.52
CA PRO A 181 0.72 -10.14 -24.14
C PRO A 181 1.88 -9.22 -23.81
N VAL A 182 2.01 -8.88 -22.52
CA VAL A 182 3.24 -8.27 -22.01
C VAL A 182 4.33 -9.33 -22.04
N CYS A 183 5.48 -8.99 -22.65
CA CYS A 183 6.60 -9.89 -22.89
C CYS A 183 7.95 -9.33 -22.39
N GLY A 184 7.92 -8.45 -21.41
CA GLY A 184 9.12 -7.91 -20.79
C GLY A 184 8.98 -6.45 -20.39
N ALA A 185 10.12 -5.79 -20.19
CA ALA A 185 10.19 -4.38 -19.80
C ALA A 185 11.51 -3.75 -20.30
N VAL A 186 11.51 -2.43 -20.42
CA VAL A 186 12.73 -1.65 -20.66
C VAL A 186 13.03 -0.75 -19.47
N GLY A 187 14.29 -0.43 -19.28
CA GLY A 187 14.76 0.44 -18.22
C GLY A 187 16.20 0.84 -18.42
N PHE A 188 16.82 1.34 -17.36
CA PHE A 188 18.23 1.72 -17.35
C PHE A 188 18.85 1.50 -15.97
N GLU A 189 20.16 1.29 -15.95
CA GLU A 189 20.95 1.27 -14.72
C GLU A 189 21.03 2.68 -14.12
N ILE A 190 20.67 2.82 -12.86
CA ILE A 190 20.56 4.15 -12.21
C ILE A 190 21.93 4.81 -12.02
N GLU A 191 23.01 4.02 -11.93
CA GLU A 191 24.36 4.56 -11.72
C GLU A 191 25.01 4.99 -13.02
N SER A 192 24.99 4.12 -14.04
CA SER A 192 25.63 4.38 -15.32
C SER A 192 24.74 5.11 -16.33
N GLY A 193 23.43 4.92 -16.22
CA GLY A 193 22.46 5.35 -17.22
C GLY A 193 22.37 4.42 -18.43
N ASP A 194 23.01 3.25 -18.39
CA ASP A 194 23.01 2.32 -19.51
C ASP A 194 21.64 1.66 -19.73
N PRO A 195 21.17 1.56 -20.98
CA PRO A 195 19.90 0.97 -21.31
C PRO A 195 19.87 -0.54 -21.07
N VAL A 196 18.77 -1.03 -20.52
CA VAL A 196 18.52 -2.46 -20.29
C VAL A 196 17.15 -2.85 -20.87
N ALA A 197 17.10 -3.98 -21.57
CA ALA A 197 15.87 -4.61 -22.01
C ALA A 197 15.73 -6.00 -21.35
N PHE A 198 14.61 -6.26 -20.72
CA PHE A 198 14.24 -7.56 -20.18
C PHE A 198 13.23 -8.22 -21.11
N ARG A 199 13.54 -9.42 -21.59
CA ARG A 199 12.64 -10.26 -22.38
C ARG A 199 12.14 -11.39 -21.50
N ALA A 200 10.83 -11.49 -21.33
CA ALA A 200 10.22 -12.48 -20.45
C ALA A 200 8.95 -13.09 -21.06
N GLY A 201 8.62 -14.31 -20.69
CA GLY A 201 7.36 -14.96 -21.06
C GLY A 201 6.18 -14.38 -20.28
N ALA A 202 6.42 -13.95 -19.03
CA ALA A 202 5.46 -13.28 -18.18
C ALA A 202 6.14 -12.21 -17.30
N VAL A 203 5.37 -11.21 -16.86
CA VAL A 203 5.83 -10.14 -15.98
C VAL A 203 4.95 -10.05 -14.74
N VAL A 204 5.58 -10.01 -13.55
CA VAL A 204 4.92 -9.78 -12.27
C VAL A 204 5.26 -8.38 -11.77
N MET A 205 4.23 -7.53 -11.60
CA MET A 205 4.34 -6.21 -11.00
C MET A 205 4.24 -6.31 -9.47
N ALA A 206 5.33 -5.97 -8.78
CA ALA A 206 5.43 -5.98 -7.31
C ALA A 206 6.07 -4.68 -6.77
N GLY A 207 5.84 -3.56 -7.46
CA GLY A 207 6.54 -2.28 -7.25
C GLY A 207 5.98 -1.41 -6.10
N GLY A 208 5.11 -1.94 -5.26
CA GLY A 208 4.59 -1.23 -4.08
C GLY A 208 3.59 -0.10 -4.42
N LYS A 209 3.38 0.77 -3.43
CA LYS A 209 2.40 1.89 -3.46
C LYS A 209 3.01 3.20 -3.98
N ASN A 210 2.24 4.27 -3.86
CA ASN A 210 2.68 5.66 -4.05
C ASN A 210 2.43 6.45 -2.75
N ASN A 211 3.43 7.18 -2.29
CA ASN A 211 3.32 8.12 -1.18
C ASN A 211 3.73 9.56 -1.55
N PHE A 212 3.82 9.86 -2.82
CA PHE A 212 4.24 11.17 -3.35
C PHE A 212 5.58 11.67 -2.80
N ARG A 213 6.46 10.79 -2.29
CA ARG A 213 7.69 11.18 -1.58
C ARG A 213 7.41 12.15 -0.44
N ALA A 214 6.27 11.98 0.24
CA ALA A 214 5.80 12.88 1.28
C ALA A 214 6.86 13.10 2.36
N PRO A 215 7.06 14.34 2.82
CA PRO A 215 7.89 14.61 3.99
C PRO A 215 7.41 13.79 5.20
N GLY A 216 8.32 13.24 5.96
CA GLY A 216 7.99 12.35 7.10
C GLY A 216 7.77 10.89 6.75
N MET A 217 7.59 10.55 5.46
CA MET A 217 7.65 9.14 5.05
C MET A 217 9.10 8.67 4.99
N ASN A 218 9.37 7.61 5.70
CA ASN A 218 10.70 7.00 5.74
C ASN A 218 11.03 6.14 4.51
N ILE A 219 10.12 6.07 3.53
CA ILE A 219 10.23 5.29 2.30
C ILE A 219 9.98 6.21 1.10
N ALA A 220 11.01 6.92 0.66
CA ALA A 220 10.90 7.88 -0.43
C ALA A 220 10.80 7.23 -1.84
N GLU A 221 10.99 5.91 -1.94
CA GLU A 221 11.01 5.18 -3.21
C GLU A 221 9.63 4.74 -3.71
N LEU A 222 8.59 4.91 -2.90
CA LEU A 222 7.22 4.54 -3.27
C LEU A 222 6.61 5.64 -4.14
N THR A 223 6.72 5.49 -5.44
CA THR A 223 6.36 6.50 -6.43
C THR A 223 5.29 6.04 -7.43
N GLY A 224 4.66 4.85 -7.17
CA GLY A 224 3.54 4.34 -7.96
C GLY A 224 3.90 3.92 -9.39
N ASP A 225 5.16 3.61 -9.63
CA ASP A 225 5.65 3.26 -10.97
C ASP A 225 4.93 2.04 -11.53
N ALA A 226 4.66 1.03 -10.70
CA ALA A 226 3.96 -0.19 -11.10
C ALA A 226 2.55 0.09 -11.63
N SER A 227 1.73 0.82 -10.87
CA SER A 227 0.36 1.17 -11.27
C SER A 227 0.34 2.03 -12.54
N ALA A 228 1.25 3.00 -12.63
CA ALA A 228 1.36 3.86 -13.80
C ALA A 228 1.78 3.09 -15.07
N MET A 229 2.75 2.15 -14.97
CA MET A 229 3.16 1.30 -16.10
C MET A 229 2.04 0.34 -16.51
N ALA A 230 1.39 -0.32 -15.58
CA ALA A 230 0.28 -1.22 -15.84
C ALA A 230 -0.88 -0.51 -16.54
N TYR A 231 -1.24 0.70 -16.09
CA TYR A 231 -2.23 1.55 -16.74
C TYR A 231 -1.86 1.87 -18.21
N ARG A 232 -0.59 2.27 -18.45
CA ARG A 232 -0.14 2.54 -19.83
C ARG A 232 -0.17 1.29 -20.70
N ALA A 233 0.05 0.12 -20.12
CA ALA A 233 -0.08 -1.17 -20.79
C ALA A 233 -1.55 -1.60 -21.00
N GLY A 234 -2.53 -0.91 -20.42
CA GLY A 234 -3.96 -1.17 -20.59
C GLY A 234 -4.60 -2.00 -19.47
N ALA A 235 -3.91 -2.25 -18.37
CA ALA A 235 -4.48 -2.95 -17.22
C ALA A 235 -5.52 -2.09 -16.50
N GLU A 236 -6.52 -2.75 -15.92
CA GLU A 236 -7.49 -2.12 -15.02
C GLU A 236 -6.87 -1.86 -13.65
N LEU A 237 -7.29 -0.74 -13.07
CA LEU A 237 -6.91 -0.27 -11.75
C LEU A 237 -8.14 -0.03 -10.89
N THR A 238 -7.99 -0.05 -9.55
CA THR A 238 -9.11 0.15 -8.63
C THR A 238 -8.64 0.59 -7.23
N GLY A 239 -9.55 1.12 -6.40
CA GLY A 239 -9.34 1.36 -4.98
C GLY A 239 -8.59 2.64 -4.61
N PHE A 240 -8.36 3.55 -5.53
CA PHE A 240 -7.55 4.75 -5.30
C PHE A 240 -8.25 5.84 -4.48
N GLU A 241 -9.56 5.76 -4.30
CA GLU A 241 -10.33 6.68 -3.47
C GLU A 241 -10.15 6.48 -1.95
N PHE A 242 -9.51 5.39 -1.52
CA PHE A 242 -9.28 5.05 -0.11
C PHE A 242 -7.80 5.26 0.25
N PRO A 243 -7.36 6.48 0.59
CA PRO A 243 -5.99 6.73 1.00
C PRO A 243 -5.74 6.20 2.42
N ASP A 244 -4.56 5.65 2.64
CA ASP A 244 -4.06 5.32 3.97
C ASP A 244 -3.39 6.56 4.56
N LEU A 245 -3.93 7.09 5.65
CA LEU A 245 -3.44 8.27 6.32
C LEU A 245 -2.62 7.90 7.55
N HIS A 246 -1.47 8.53 7.69
CA HIS A 246 -0.64 8.43 8.89
C HIS A 246 -0.33 9.81 9.44
N MET A 247 -0.63 10.02 10.72
CA MET A 247 -0.27 11.24 11.42
C MET A 247 1.14 11.12 12.01
N GLY A 248 1.86 12.23 12.06
CA GLY A 248 3.17 12.33 12.69
C GLY A 248 3.11 13.19 13.96
N LEU A 249 4.23 13.30 14.65
CA LEU A 249 4.42 14.22 15.76
C LEU A 249 5.26 15.42 15.32
N GLU A 250 5.07 16.59 15.95
CA GLU A 250 5.82 17.79 15.58
C GLU A 250 7.32 17.63 15.81
N LYS A 251 7.72 16.97 16.90
CA LYS A 251 9.12 16.72 17.23
C LYS A 251 9.72 15.56 16.43
N ASP A 252 8.89 14.60 16.04
CA ASP A 252 9.27 13.47 15.19
C ASP A 252 8.22 13.27 14.09
N PRO A 253 8.36 13.98 12.97
CA PRO A 253 7.38 13.92 11.89
C PRO A 253 7.41 12.59 11.11
N VAL A 254 8.21 11.62 11.57
CA VAL A 254 8.26 10.30 10.97
C VAL A 254 7.10 9.47 11.48
N TRP A 255 6.30 8.95 10.57
CA TRP A 255 5.13 8.09 10.81
C TRP A 255 5.30 7.03 11.91
N LYS A 256 6.50 6.49 12.07
CA LYS A 256 6.77 5.43 13.07
C LYS A 256 6.54 5.84 14.53
N GLY A 257 6.54 7.12 14.84
CA GLY A 257 6.35 7.57 16.21
C GLY A 257 4.92 7.35 16.71
N THR A 258 3.92 7.64 15.90
CA THR A 258 2.51 7.56 16.31
C THR A 258 1.90 6.18 16.06
N GLY A 259 1.99 5.66 14.84
CA GLY A 259 1.27 4.47 14.40
C GLY A 259 1.65 3.17 15.12
N GLU A 260 2.73 3.18 15.89
CA GLU A 260 3.24 1.98 16.53
C GLU A 260 2.83 1.83 18.00
N ILE A 261 2.50 2.92 18.69
CA ILE A 261 2.10 2.84 20.11
C ILE A 261 0.69 3.32 20.40
N TYR A 262 0.01 4.04 19.51
CA TYR A 262 -1.36 4.47 19.77
C TYR A 262 -2.37 3.31 19.96
N PRO A 263 -2.19 2.09 19.42
CA PRO A 263 -3.06 0.98 19.78
C PRO A 263 -2.97 0.57 21.26
N ALA A 264 -1.84 0.87 21.91
CA ALA A 264 -1.65 0.59 23.33
C ALA A 264 -2.09 1.75 24.22
N TYR A 265 -2.07 2.97 23.70
CA TYR A 265 -2.42 4.18 24.45
C TYR A 265 -3.04 5.22 23.53
N TRP A 266 -4.35 5.30 23.51
CA TRP A 266 -5.11 6.32 22.81
C TRP A 266 -5.63 7.38 23.77
N ASN A 267 -4.93 8.48 23.89
CA ASN A 267 -5.35 9.66 24.64
C ASN A 267 -5.00 10.94 23.87
N PHE A 268 -5.69 11.14 22.75
CA PHE A 268 -5.58 12.37 21.97
C PHE A 268 -6.64 13.37 22.44
N ILE A 269 -6.23 14.63 22.60
CA ILE A 269 -7.09 15.74 23.01
C ILE A 269 -7.03 16.89 22.02
N ASP A 270 -8.13 17.61 21.91
CA ASP A 270 -8.22 18.85 21.12
C ASP A 270 -7.73 20.09 21.88
N CYS A 271 -7.90 21.27 21.27
CA CYS A 271 -7.48 22.56 21.88
C CYS A 271 -8.21 22.88 23.20
N ASP A 272 -9.37 22.32 23.46
CA ASP A 272 -10.17 22.52 24.69
C ASP A 272 -9.91 21.42 25.74
N GLY A 273 -9.00 20.47 25.46
CA GLY A 273 -8.69 19.33 26.30
C GLY A 273 -9.73 18.20 26.24
N LYS A 274 -10.65 18.23 25.28
CA LYS A 274 -11.63 17.17 25.07
C LYS A 274 -10.97 15.98 24.38
N GLN A 275 -11.15 14.79 24.94
CA GLN A 275 -10.64 13.57 24.37
C GLN A 275 -11.27 13.29 23.00
N ILE A 276 -10.42 12.92 22.02
CA ILE A 276 -10.83 12.54 20.68
C ILE A 276 -11.07 11.02 20.68
N PRO A 277 -12.26 10.55 20.29
CA PRO A 277 -12.55 9.12 20.24
C PRO A 277 -11.68 8.42 19.18
N MET A 278 -11.30 7.17 19.47
CA MET A 278 -10.60 6.31 18.51
C MET A 278 -11.57 5.77 17.48
N MET A 279 -11.77 6.54 16.43
CA MET A 279 -12.71 6.18 15.35
C MET A 279 -12.10 6.53 14.01
N GLY A 280 -11.97 5.54 13.14
CA GLY A 280 -11.32 5.75 11.84
C GLY A 280 -9.87 6.25 11.96
N PHE A 281 -9.17 5.91 13.05
CA PHE A 281 -7.77 6.26 13.31
C PHE A 281 -7.49 7.76 13.08
N ASP A 282 -6.53 8.04 12.22
CA ASP A 282 -6.04 9.40 11.95
C ASP A 282 -7.11 10.34 11.37
N LEU A 283 -8.20 9.80 10.78
CA LEU A 283 -9.30 10.61 10.26
C LEU A 283 -10.03 11.39 11.37
N SER A 284 -10.18 10.81 12.57
CA SER A 284 -10.76 11.51 13.72
C SER A 284 -9.95 12.76 14.08
N MET A 285 -8.61 12.64 14.12
CA MET A 285 -7.73 13.76 14.42
C MET A 285 -7.78 14.85 13.34
N VAL A 286 -7.81 14.44 12.07
CA VAL A 286 -7.90 15.37 10.95
C VAL A 286 -9.24 16.11 10.94
N SER A 287 -10.35 15.43 11.30
CA SER A 287 -11.67 16.06 11.42
C SER A 287 -11.71 17.15 12.49
N VAL A 288 -11.06 16.91 13.63
CA VAL A 288 -10.92 17.92 14.71
C VAL A 288 -10.15 19.15 14.22
N ILE A 289 -9.05 18.94 13.49
CA ILE A 289 -8.26 20.03 12.91
C ILE A 289 -9.10 20.80 11.88
N HIS A 290 -9.84 20.10 11.03
CA HIS A 290 -10.72 20.69 10.03
C HIS A 290 -11.86 21.52 10.64
N GLY A 291 -12.44 21.03 11.73
CA GLY A 291 -13.46 21.76 12.51
C GLY A 291 -12.94 22.96 13.32
N GLY A 292 -11.66 23.34 13.16
CA GLY A 292 -11.06 24.49 13.83
C GLY A 292 -10.71 24.25 15.30
N ARG A 293 -10.74 23.00 15.78
CA ARG A 293 -10.45 22.62 17.16
C ARG A 293 -9.02 22.08 17.36
N GLY A 294 -8.13 22.30 16.39
CA GLY A 294 -6.69 22.07 16.55
C GLY A 294 -6.03 23.12 17.45
N PRO A 295 -4.82 22.85 17.97
CA PRO A 295 -4.02 21.67 17.69
C PRO A 295 -4.53 20.42 18.40
N VAL A 296 -4.26 19.26 17.80
CA VAL A 296 -4.44 17.97 18.46
C VAL A 296 -3.17 17.64 19.22
N MET A 297 -3.32 17.24 20.48
CA MET A 297 -2.21 16.84 21.35
C MET A 297 -2.34 15.38 21.75
N TRP A 298 -1.25 14.62 21.72
CA TRP A 298 -1.16 13.34 22.38
C TRP A 298 -0.89 13.60 23.86
N ASN A 299 -1.84 13.26 24.71
CA ASN A 299 -1.80 13.62 26.12
C ASN A 299 -1.06 12.55 26.93
N PHE A 300 0.23 12.72 27.11
CA PHE A 300 1.05 11.88 27.98
C PHE A 300 1.13 12.41 29.43
N ALA A 301 0.75 13.68 29.68
CA ALA A 301 0.80 14.25 31.03
C ALA A 301 -0.13 13.52 32.00
N ASP A 302 -1.29 13.07 31.53
CA ASP A 302 -2.28 12.37 32.34
C ASP A 302 -2.10 10.83 32.31
N MET A 303 -1.01 10.35 31.71
CA MET A 303 -0.71 8.91 31.59
C MET A 303 -0.43 8.31 32.96
N THR A 304 -1.11 7.22 33.28
CA THR A 304 -0.89 6.46 34.51
C THR A 304 0.35 5.55 34.40
N GLU A 305 0.80 5.00 35.52
CA GLU A 305 1.87 4.00 35.53
C GLU A 305 1.43 2.70 34.83
N GLU A 306 0.15 2.36 34.93
CA GLU A 306 -0.43 1.22 34.22
C GLU A 306 -0.39 1.42 32.70
N ASP A 307 -0.73 2.62 32.20
CA ASP A 307 -0.66 2.95 30.79
C ASP A 307 0.78 2.90 30.29
N HIS A 308 1.72 3.44 31.04
CA HIS A 308 3.14 3.35 30.74
C HIS A 308 3.58 1.88 30.59
N GLN A 309 3.18 1.04 31.54
CA GLN A 309 3.51 -0.39 31.48
C GLN A 309 2.83 -1.10 30.29
N LYS A 310 1.61 -0.71 29.91
CA LYS A 310 0.93 -1.22 28.70
C LYS A 310 1.73 -0.89 27.44
N ILE A 311 2.20 0.35 27.29
CA ILE A 311 3.06 0.77 26.17
C ILE A 311 4.34 -0.07 26.13
N GLU A 312 5.05 -0.17 27.26
CA GLU A 312 6.30 -0.93 27.37
C GLU A 312 6.12 -2.41 27.00
N ASN A 313 5.06 -3.04 27.52
CA ASN A 313 4.72 -4.41 27.21
C ASN A 313 4.37 -4.59 25.72
N TYR A 314 3.65 -3.64 25.15
CA TYR A 314 3.27 -3.67 23.73
C TYR A 314 4.50 -3.56 22.82
N ILE A 315 5.42 -2.64 23.10
CA ILE A 315 6.69 -2.48 22.37
C ILE A 315 7.56 -3.74 22.51
N ALA A 316 7.68 -4.29 23.73
CA ALA A 316 8.46 -5.49 24.00
C ALA A 316 7.92 -6.71 23.21
N LYS A 317 6.60 -6.91 23.20
CA LYS A 317 5.94 -8.01 22.48
C LYS A 317 6.12 -7.93 20.96
N ARG A 318 6.20 -6.71 20.40
CA ARG A 318 6.41 -6.51 18.96
C ARG A 318 7.84 -6.76 18.48
N GLY A 319 8.79 -7.01 19.38
CA GLY A 319 10.19 -7.19 19.00
C GLY A 319 10.80 -5.97 18.32
N MET A 320 10.25 -4.78 18.58
CA MET A 320 10.73 -3.54 18.00
C MET A 320 12.10 -3.17 18.58
N PRO A 321 13.01 -2.60 17.76
CA PRO A 321 14.27 -2.13 18.30
C PRO A 321 13.99 -0.98 19.28
N HIS A 322 14.10 -1.31 20.56
CA HIS A 322 13.82 -0.43 21.68
C HIS A 322 14.57 0.91 21.66
N GLU A 323 15.68 0.97 20.95
CA GLU A 323 16.65 2.06 21.11
C GLU A 323 16.36 3.26 20.21
N THR A 324 15.74 3.10 19.04
CA THR A 324 15.51 4.20 18.11
C THR A 324 14.17 4.92 18.30
N GLN A 325 13.20 4.28 18.93
CA GLN A 325 11.86 4.84 19.12
C GLN A 325 11.62 5.42 20.53
N ARG A 326 12.35 4.91 21.52
CA ARG A 326 12.21 5.34 22.92
C ARG A 326 12.73 6.73 23.21
N VAL A 327 13.73 7.21 22.46
CA VAL A 327 14.49 8.43 22.80
C VAL A 327 13.72 9.71 22.51
N HIS A 328 12.65 9.64 21.72
CA HIS A 328 12.01 10.86 21.20
C HIS A 328 10.53 11.04 21.56
N LEU A 329 9.89 10.05 22.17
CA LEU A 329 8.46 10.14 22.50
C LEU A 329 8.23 10.66 23.93
N GLY A 330 7.34 11.62 24.07
CA GLY A 330 7.03 12.27 25.34
C GLY A 330 6.43 11.37 26.43
N TYR A 331 6.10 10.10 26.11
CA TYR A 331 5.56 9.18 27.13
C TYR A 331 6.56 8.81 28.23
N HIS A 332 7.87 8.93 27.99
CA HIS A 332 8.89 8.66 29.01
C HIS A 332 8.95 9.73 30.10
N ASP A 333 8.84 10.99 29.72
CA ASP A 333 8.87 12.14 30.62
C ASP A 333 7.48 12.74 30.86
N ARG A 334 6.42 12.09 30.34
CA ARG A 334 5.02 12.52 30.43
C ARG A 334 4.79 13.91 29.86
N THR A 335 5.47 14.22 28.77
CA THR A 335 5.31 15.48 28.04
C THR A 335 4.34 15.31 26.89
N ASN A 336 3.31 16.15 26.82
CA ASN A 336 2.36 16.16 25.71
C ASN A 336 3.04 16.46 24.37
N GLU A 337 2.64 15.73 23.33
CA GLU A 337 3.18 15.86 21.99
C GLU A 337 2.12 16.42 21.05
N ARG A 338 2.48 17.43 20.26
CA ARG A 338 1.59 17.93 19.22
C ARG A 338 1.58 17.00 18.02
N VAL A 339 0.37 16.61 17.61
CA VAL A 339 0.15 15.80 16.40
C VAL A 339 0.23 16.72 15.19
N THR A 340 1.04 16.35 14.23
CA THR A 340 1.15 16.99 12.93
C THR A 340 0.68 16.05 11.84
N GLY A 341 0.33 16.59 10.74
CA GLY A 341 0.01 15.79 9.58
C GLY A 341 -1.39 16.03 9.08
N GLY A 342 -1.66 15.54 7.90
CA GLY A 342 -2.85 15.87 7.17
C GLY A 342 -2.95 17.35 6.78
N SER A 343 -2.02 18.19 7.20
CA SER A 343 -1.95 19.61 6.87
C SER A 343 -1.05 19.84 5.65
N ALA A 344 -0.93 21.10 5.26
CA ALA A 344 0.02 21.53 4.22
C ALA A 344 1.49 21.17 4.53
N GLY A 345 1.81 20.77 5.75
CA GLY A 345 3.11 20.21 6.12
C GLY A 345 3.35 18.79 5.63
N GLY A 346 2.34 18.17 5.00
CA GLY A 346 2.46 16.87 4.38
C GLY A 346 2.60 15.72 5.36
N GLY A 347 1.53 15.37 6.05
CA GLY A 347 1.47 14.09 6.76
C GLY A 347 1.73 12.94 5.79
N PRO A 348 2.43 11.91 6.24
CA PRO A 348 2.64 10.74 5.42
C PRO A 348 1.29 10.10 5.04
N ALA A 349 1.04 10.02 3.76
CA ALA A 349 -0.15 9.38 3.21
C ALA A 349 0.28 8.36 2.16
N GLU A 350 -0.34 7.22 2.18
CA GLU A 350 -0.12 6.17 1.19
C GLU A 350 -1.37 5.93 0.36
N GLN A 351 -1.16 5.67 -0.91
CA GLN A 351 -2.21 5.19 -1.80
C GLN A 351 -2.49 3.72 -1.48
N THR A 352 -3.75 3.34 -1.35
CA THR A 352 -4.14 1.93 -1.13
C THR A 352 -4.60 1.24 -2.40
N GLY A 353 -4.99 1.99 -3.42
CA GLY A 353 -5.38 1.47 -4.73
C GLY A 353 -4.22 0.89 -5.50
N GLY A 354 -4.53 0.09 -6.51
CA GLY A 354 -3.54 -0.57 -7.34
C GLY A 354 -4.13 -1.24 -8.58
N ILE A 355 -3.33 -2.12 -9.16
CA ILE A 355 -3.68 -2.94 -10.31
C ILE A 355 -4.73 -3.98 -9.85
N ARG A 356 -5.83 -4.09 -10.58
CA ARG A 356 -6.88 -5.06 -10.26
C ARG A 356 -6.46 -6.47 -10.72
N PRO A 357 -6.37 -7.44 -9.81
CA PRO A 357 -6.31 -8.85 -10.20
C PRO A 357 -7.70 -9.29 -10.67
N VAL A 358 -7.78 -9.99 -11.80
CA VAL A 358 -9.09 -10.45 -12.34
C VAL A 358 -9.61 -11.68 -11.60
N ASP A 359 -8.71 -12.44 -10.98
CA ASP A 359 -9.01 -13.64 -10.19
C ASP A 359 -7.88 -13.94 -9.19
N LEU A 360 -7.98 -15.08 -8.52
CA LEU A 360 -7.00 -15.54 -7.54
C LEU A 360 -5.63 -15.93 -8.15
N SER A 361 -5.49 -15.99 -9.46
CA SER A 361 -4.19 -16.20 -10.10
C SER A 361 -3.29 -14.94 -10.08
N CYS A 362 -3.82 -13.82 -9.64
CA CYS A 362 -3.19 -12.48 -9.73
C CYS A 362 -2.95 -11.99 -11.17
N ALA A 363 -3.59 -12.62 -12.17
CA ALA A 363 -3.58 -12.11 -13.54
C ALA A 363 -4.28 -10.75 -13.62
N THR A 364 -3.80 -9.89 -14.51
CA THR A 364 -4.46 -8.62 -14.82
C THR A 364 -5.35 -8.77 -16.06
N THR A 365 -6.06 -7.71 -16.46
CA THR A 365 -6.79 -7.67 -17.73
C THR A 365 -5.87 -7.71 -18.96
N VAL A 366 -4.57 -7.62 -18.77
CA VAL A 366 -3.55 -7.68 -19.84
C VAL A 366 -2.86 -9.05 -19.81
N PRO A 367 -2.93 -9.83 -20.89
CA PRO A 367 -2.29 -11.14 -20.94
C PRO A 367 -0.79 -11.07 -20.65
N GLY A 368 -0.25 -12.07 -19.94
CA GLY A 368 1.17 -12.14 -19.56
C GLY A 368 1.57 -11.16 -18.46
N LEU A 369 0.64 -10.36 -17.93
CA LEU A 369 0.89 -9.40 -16.84
C LEU A 369 0.17 -9.82 -15.57
N TYR A 370 0.93 -9.95 -14.48
CA TYR A 370 0.49 -10.31 -13.14
C TYR A 370 0.79 -9.20 -12.14
N THR A 371 0.13 -9.22 -10.98
CA THR A 371 0.33 -8.20 -9.94
C THR A 371 0.41 -8.82 -8.55
N ALA A 372 1.23 -8.26 -7.66
CA ALA A 372 1.40 -8.77 -6.31
C ALA A 372 1.76 -7.67 -5.29
N GLY A 373 1.43 -7.88 -4.03
CA GLY A 373 1.72 -6.97 -2.93
C GLY A 373 0.94 -5.67 -3.00
N ASP A 374 1.51 -4.60 -2.48
CA ASP A 374 0.81 -3.32 -2.30
C ASP A 374 0.35 -2.65 -3.61
N CYS A 375 0.92 -3.00 -4.77
CA CYS A 375 0.41 -2.54 -6.06
C CYS A 375 -0.73 -3.41 -6.61
N CYS A 376 -1.12 -4.49 -5.90
CA CYS A 376 -2.22 -5.39 -6.24
C CYS A 376 -3.44 -5.06 -5.37
N CYS A 377 -4.48 -4.48 -5.93
CA CYS A 377 -5.68 -4.14 -5.18
C CYS A 377 -6.66 -5.32 -5.18
N THR A 378 -6.58 -6.14 -4.14
CA THR A 378 -7.41 -7.36 -3.97
C THR A 378 -8.77 -7.10 -3.33
N TRP A 379 -9.02 -5.90 -2.79
CA TRP A 379 -10.23 -5.58 -2.01
C TRP A 379 -10.47 -6.47 -0.78
N SER A 380 -9.49 -7.25 -0.36
CA SER A 380 -9.66 -8.18 0.78
C SER A 380 -10.07 -7.46 2.08
N TRP A 381 -9.70 -6.19 2.25
CA TRP A 381 -10.05 -5.38 3.43
C TRP A 381 -11.12 -4.32 3.16
N GLY A 382 -11.70 -4.30 1.98
CA GLY A 382 -12.79 -3.39 1.64
C GLY A 382 -12.40 -1.91 1.76
N ALA A 383 -13.25 -1.14 2.43
CA ALA A 383 -13.15 0.33 2.48
C ALA A 383 -12.04 0.87 3.40
N ILE A 384 -11.45 0.03 4.25
CA ILE A 384 -10.39 0.48 5.16
C ILE A 384 -9.04 0.52 4.46
N ASN A 385 -8.75 -0.49 3.66
CA ASN A 385 -7.52 -0.54 2.88
C ASN A 385 -7.75 -1.41 1.63
N ALA A 386 -8.20 -0.81 0.57
CA ALA A 386 -8.62 -1.52 -0.64
C ALA A 386 -7.50 -2.38 -1.26
N GLY A 387 -6.27 -1.88 -1.24
CA GLY A 387 -5.14 -2.54 -1.89
C GLY A 387 -4.53 -3.67 -1.08
N ALA A 388 -4.10 -3.39 0.12
CA ALA A 388 -3.41 -4.38 0.94
C ALA A 388 -3.71 -4.14 2.42
N PRO A 389 -4.11 -5.17 3.15
CA PRO A 389 -4.25 -5.06 4.59
C PRO A 389 -2.91 -4.69 5.24
N PRO A 390 -2.93 -4.07 6.42
CA PRO A 390 -1.71 -3.82 7.16
C PRO A 390 -0.99 -5.15 7.43
N GLY A 391 0.30 -5.21 7.08
CA GLY A 391 1.13 -6.36 7.37
C GLY A 391 1.70 -7.08 6.14
N LEU A 392 2.41 -8.17 6.40
CA LEU A 392 3.20 -8.88 5.39
C LEU A 392 2.41 -9.97 4.66
N LEU A 393 1.24 -10.33 5.18
CA LEU A 393 0.44 -11.44 4.68
C LEU A 393 0.01 -11.28 3.21
N PRO A 394 -0.60 -10.17 2.78
CA PRO A 394 -1.04 -10.04 1.40
C PRO A 394 0.11 -10.07 0.40
N ALA A 395 1.26 -9.53 0.80
CA ALA A 395 2.46 -9.57 -0.01
C ALA A 395 2.92 -11.03 -0.23
N GLY A 396 2.89 -11.87 0.81
CA GLY A 396 3.21 -13.28 0.70
C GLY A 396 2.22 -14.07 -0.15
N VAL A 397 0.92 -13.93 0.12
CA VAL A 397 -0.16 -14.66 -0.59
C VAL A 397 -0.19 -14.28 -2.07
N THR A 398 -0.32 -12.99 -2.39
CA THR A 398 -0.38 -12.54 -3.79
C THR A 398 0.92 -12.81 -4.55
N GLY A 399 2.08 -12.67 -3.87
CA GLY A 399 3.37 -13.03 -4.45
C GLY A 399 3.43 -14.51 -4.86
N ARG A 400 3.00 -15.41 -3.97
CA ARG A 400 2.93 -16.85 -4.24
C ARG A 400 2.02 -17.16 -5.44
N HIS A 401 0.82 -16.59 -5.46
CA HIS A 401 -0.15 -16.79 -6.55
C HIS A 401 0.37 -16.26 -7.88
N ALA A 402 0.85 -15.00 -7.91
CA ALA A 402 1.38 -14.37 -9.10
C ALA A 402 2.60 -15.12 -9.66
N GLY A 403 3.53 -15.52 -8.80
CA GLY A 403 4.73 -16.25 -9.22
C GLY A 403 4.42 -17.59 -9.87
N ARG A 404 3.52 -18.39 -9.24
CA ARG A 404 3.09 -19.68 -9.79
C ARG A 404 2.39 -19.49 -11.13
N SER A 405 1.44 -18.57 -11.21
CA SER A 405 0.64 -18.35 -12.41
C SER A 405 1.48 -17.78 -13.57
N ALA A 406 2.42 -16.89 -13.27
CA ALA A 406 3.35 -16.34 -14.25
C ALA A 406 4.27 -17.44 -14.83
N ALA A 407 4.77 -18.37 -13.99
CA ALA A 407 5.59 -19.49 -14.44
C ALA A 407 4.81 -20.44 -15.35
N MET A 408 3.56 -20.77 -14.98
CA MET A 408 2.67 -21.59 -15.82
C MET A 408 2.42 -20.93 -17.17
N TRP A 409 2.04 -19.65 -17.17
CA TRP A 409 1.83 -18.90 -18.41
C TRP A 409 3.05 -18.91 -19.32
N ALA A 410 4.23 -18.62 -18.76
CA ALA A 410 5.46 -18.58 -19.52
C ALA A 410 5.85 -19.93 -20.13
N GLY A 411 5.50 -21.03 -19.46
CA GLY A 411 5.71 -22.41 -19.98
C GLY A 411 4.75 -22.80 -21.11
N GLU A 412 3.57 -22.17 -21.16
CA GLU A 412 2.50 -22.53 -22.11
C GLU A 412 2.45 -21.60 -23.34
N HIS A 413 3.08 -20.43 -23.28
CA HIS A 413 2.96 -19.40 -24.31
C HIS A 413 4.32 -19.02 -24.90
N ALA A 414 4.35 -18.87 -26.21
CA ALA A 414 5.54 -18.37 -26.88
C ALA A 414 5.78 -16.88 -26.50
N ARG A 415 7.05 -16.55 -26.26
CA ARG A 415 7.47 -15.18 -25.97
C ARG A 415 7.58 -14.37 -27.25
N PRO A 416 6.78 -13.29 -27.43
CA PRO A 416 6.98 -12.34 -28.53
C PRO A 416 8.31 -11.58 -28.38
N GLU A 417 8.88 -11.18 -29.53
CA GLU A 417 10.12 -10.40 -29.56
C GLU A 417 9.94 -9.09 -30.37
N PRO A 418 9.06 -8.17 -29.93
CA PRO A 418 8.85 -6.92 -30.65
C PRO A 418 10.09 -6.03 -30.62
N ASP A 419 10.19 -5.11 -31.59
CA ASP A 419 11.21 -4.07 -31.56
C ASP A 419 10.97 -3.12 -30.38
N VAL A 420 12.01 -2.92 -29.57
CA VAL A 420 11.99 -2.07 -28.38
C VAL A 420 12.80 -0.78 -28.54
N SER A 421 13.34 -0.52 -29.73
CA SER A 421 14.20 0.64 -30.00
C SER A 421 13.54 1.96 -29.61
N GLY A 422 12.27 2.12 -29.96
CA GLY A 422 11.49 3.31 -29.61
C GLY A 422 11.28 3.51 -28.11
N LEU A 423 11.07 2.42 -27.34
CA LEU A 423 10.94 2.45 -25.89
C LEU A 423 12.28 2.82 -25.23
N LEU A 424 13.38 2.16 -25.68
CA LEU A 424 14.73 2.42 -25.20
C LEU A 424 15.17 3.86 -25.49
N GLU A 425 14.82 4.41 -26.63
CA GLU A 425 15.14 5.81 -26.96
C GLU A 425 14.26 6.81 -26.21
N GLY A 426 12.99 6.50 -26.07
CA GLY A 426 11.99 7.35 -25.44
C GLY A 426 12.30 7.65 -23.97
N GLN A 427 12.86 6.69 -23.24
CA GLN A 427 13.18 6.87 -21.81
C GLN A 427 14.23 7.97 -21.55
N TYR A 428 15.10 8.29 -22.53
CA TYR A 428 16.17 9.30 -22.40
C TYR A 428 15.77 10.70 -22.88
N VAL A 429 14.52 10.94 -23.24
CA VAL A 429 14.06 12.27 -23.67
C VAL A 429 14.41 13.37 -22.67
N PRO A 430 14.27 13.19 -21.34
CA PRO A 430 14.64 14.22 -20.37
C PRO A 430 16.13 14.59 -20.39
N LEU A 431 17.05 13.64 -20.64
CA LEU A 431 18.50 13.89 -20.71
C LEU A 431 18.91 14.68 -21.97
N ARG A 432 18.12 14.61 -23.05
CA ARG A 432 18.42 15.31 -24.30
C ARG A 432 17.95 16.76 -24.32
N ARG A 433 17.21 17.19 -23.28
CA ARG A 433 16.66 18.56 -23.20
C ARG A 433 17.70 19.56 -22.75
N ARG A 434 17.81 20.66 -23.50
CA ARG A 434 18.64 21.82 -23.10
C ARG A 434 17.95 22.74 -22.09
N GLY A 435 16.60 22.79 -22.11
CA GLY A 435 15.76 23.58 -21.21
C GLY A 435 14.58 22.72 -20.73
N GLY A 436 13.97 23.11 -19.61
CA GLY A 436 12.84 22.41 -19.02
C GLY A 436 12.83 22.55 -17.50
N TYR A 437 12.00 21.75 -16.85
CA TYR A 437 11.75 21.82 -15.43
C TYR A 437 12.57 20.78 -14.65
N ASP A 438 13.05 21.17 -13.48
CA ASP A 438 13.68 20.25 -12.52
C ASP A 438 12.58 19.30 -11.96
N PRO A 439 12.81 17.97 -11.95
CA PRO A 439 11.84 17.01 -11.42
C PRO A 439 11.54 17.21 -9.93
N ARG A 440 12.50 17.72 -9.13
CA ARG A 440 12.29 18.00 -7.70
C ARG A 440 11.28 19.12 -7.51
N TRP A 441 11.36 20.15 -8.34
CA TRP A 441 10.41 21.26 -8.29
C TRP A 441 9.00 20.82 -8.67
N VAL A 442 8.84 20.02 -9.75
CA VAL A 442 7.53 19.49 -10.14
C VAL A 442 6.98 18.52 -9.08
N CYS A 443 7.84 17.71 -8.44
CA CYS A 443 7.46 16.88 -7.31
C CYS A 443 6.92 17.73 -6.14
N GLN A 444 7.56 18.83 -5.81
CA GLN A 444 7.11 19.74 -4.74
C GLN A 444 5.74 20.37 -5.07
N LEU A 445 5.51 20.78 -6.33
CA LEU A 445 4.19 21.29 -6.74
C LEU A 445 3.11 20.21 -6.59
N LEU A 446 3.44 18.97 -6.97
CA LEU A 446 2.53 17.84 -6.82
C LEU A 446 2.23 17.55 -5.35
N GLN A 447 3.23 17.57 -4.47
CA GLN A 447 3.05 17.43 -3.03
C GLN A 447 2.15 18.52 -2.46
N ASN A 448 2.38 19.78 -2.82
CA ASN A 448 1.55 20.90 -2.39
C ASN A 448 0.08 20.79 -2.88
N THR A 449 -0.14 20.09 -3.99
CA THR A 449 -1.50 19.88 -4.53
C THR A 449 -2.19 18.70 -3.87
N MET A 450 -1.49 17.59 -3.64
CA MET A 450 -2.09 16.32 -3.21
C MET A 450 -2.11 16.10 -1.70
N LEU A 451 -1.03 16.48 -0.99
CA LEU A 451 -0.87 16.15 0.42
C LEU A 451 -1.74 16.95 1.41
N PRO A 452 -2.30 18.14 1.09
CA PRO A 452 -3.21 18.79 2.01
C PRO A 452 -4.38 17.86 2.40
N TYR A 453 -4.66 17.76 3.71
CA TYR A 453 -5.69 16.86 4.23
C TYR A 453 -7.08 17.11 3.61
N TYR A 454 -7.36 18.36 3.26
CA TYR A 454 -8.63 18.76 2.64
C TYR A 454 -8.74 18.38 1.15
N VAL A 455 -7.72 17.71 0.59
CA VAL A 455 -7.73 17.08 -0.74
C VAL A 455 -7.76 15.56 -0.62
N LEU A 456 -6.86 14.97 0.18
CA LEU A 456 -6.74 13.52 0.27
C LEU A 456 -7.72 12.88 1.24
N HIS A 457 -8.09 13.56 2.32
CA HIS A 457 -8.81 12.94 3.44
C HIS A 457 -10.20 13.52 3.64
N ILE A 458 -10.32 14.80 3.94
CA ILE A 458 -11.60 15.51 4.02
C ILE A 458 -11.93 16.09 2.64
N LYS A 459 -12.52 15.26 1.82
CA LYS A 459 -12.72 15.55 0.39
C LYS A 459 -13.98 16.34 0.13
N LYS A 460 -13.97 17.15 -0.95
CA LYS A 460 -15.14 17.83 -1.47
C LYS A 460 -14.97 18.05 -2.98
N ALA A 461 -16.06 18.01 -3.74
CA ALA A 461 -16.02 18.06 -5.21
C ALA A 461 -15.25 19.26 -5.77
N ASP A 462 -15.47 20.46 -5.24
CA ASP A 462 -14.81 21.69 -5.68
C ASP A 462 -13.27 21.64 -5.48
N ARG A 463 -12.82 21.16 -4.32
CA ARG A 463 -11.40 21.01 -3.99
C ARG A 463 -10.73 19.91 -4.83
N LEU A 464 -11.41 18.76 -4.99
CA LEU A 464 -10.94 17.68 -5.84
C LEU A 464 -10.82 18.13 -7.30
N GLN A 465 -11.80 18.90 -7.81
CA GLN A 465 -11.76 19.42 -9.17
C GLN A 465 -10.65 20.45 -9.37
N ALA A 466 -10.41 21.33 -8.40
CA ALA A 466 -9.29 22.26 -8.44
C ALA A 466 -7.94 21.52 -8.48
N ALA A 467 -7.77 20.52 -7.62
CA ALA A 467 -6.57 19.67 -7.60
C ALA A 467 -6.40 18.92 -8.94
N LEU A 468 -7.48 18.36 -9.50
CA LEU A 468 -7.46 17.67 -10.80
C LEU A 468 -7.05 18.60 -11.94
N THR A 469 -7.49 19.87 -11.91
CA THR A 469 -7.07 20.89 -12.88
C THR A 469 -5.57 21.13 -12.81
N ASN A 470 -4.99 21.25 -11.59
CA ASN A 470 -3.55 21.38 -11.42
C ASN A 470 -2.79 20.13 -11.90
N VAL A 471 -3.28 18.94 -11.56
CA VAL A 471 -2.66 17.68 -11.98
C VAL A 471 -2.71 17.52 -13.49
N ALA A 472 -3.81 17.90 -14.16
CA ALA A 472 -3.90 17.93 -15.62
C ALA A 472 -2.87 18.90 -16.22
N PHE A 473 -2.72 20.10 -15.66
CA PHE A 473 -1.66 21.03 -16.08
C PHE A 473 -0.26 20.42 -15.91
N PHE A 474 0.01 19.72 -14.80
CA PHE A 474 1.30 19.06 -14.60
C PHE A 474 1.53 17.97 -15.64
N ARG A 475 0.52 17.12 -15.88
CA ARG A 475 0.56 16.06 -16.90
C ARG A 475 0.86 16.60 -18.29
N ASP A 476 0.17 17.65 -18.70
CA ASP A 476 0.17 18.13 -20.09
C ASP A 476 1.29 19.13 -20.39
N HIS A 477 1.75 19.88 -19.38
CA HIS A 477 2.70 20.98 -19.58
C HIS A 477 4.03 20.81 -18.84
N LEU A 478 4.05 20.25 -17.63
CA LEU A 478 5.29 20.15 -16.85
C LEU A 478 6.02 18.82 -17.10
N VAL A 479 5.31 17.69 -17.03
CA VAL A 479 5.89 16.35 -17.24
C VAL A 479 6.55 16.21 -18.61
N PRO A 480 5.92 16.65 -19.75
CA PRO A 480 6.58 16.61 -21.04
C PRO A 480 7.83 17.47 -21.15
N MET A 481 8.03 18.40 -20.24
CA MET A 481 9.17 19.33 -20.21
C MET A 481 10.17 19.07 -19.07
N LEU A 482 10.05 17.93 -18.40
CA LEU A 482 11.06 17.50 -17.41
C LEU A 482 12.43 17.35 -18.06
N LYS A 483 13.48 17.80 -17.40
CA LYS A 483 14.87 17.64 -17.83
C LYS A 483 15.69 16.94 -16.77
N ALA A 484 16.71 16.22 -17.22
CA ALA A 484 17.69 15.55 -16.38
C ALA A 484 19.11 15.92 -16.80
N GLY A 485 20.02 16.09 -15.86
CA GLY A 485 21.44 16.29 -16.09
C GLY A 485 22.24 14.98 -16.04
N ASP A 486 21.71 13.98 -15.36
CA ASP A 486 22.34 12.67 -15.17
C ASP A 486 21.30 11.54 -15.02
N ALA A 487 21.76 10.32 -14.84
CA ALA A 487 20.89 9.15 -14.69
C ALA A 487 20.05 9.18 -13.41
N HIS A 488 20.55 9.79 -12.32
CA HIS A 488 19.80 9.96 -11.09
C HIS A 488 18.61 10.91 -11.30
N GLU A 489 18.81 12.03 -11.95
CA GLU A 489 17.74 12.98 -12.30
C GLU A 489 16.78 12.39 -13.35
N LEU A 490 17.28 11.57 -14.26
CA LEU A 490 16.43 10.81 -15.19
C LEU A 490 15.45 9.91 -14.43
N ARG A 491 15.93 9.18 -13.42
CA ARG A 491 15.06 8.40 -12.53
C ARG A 491 13.97 9.26 -11.90
N LEU A 492 14.33 10.43 -11.35
CA LEU A 492 13.37 11.36 -10.76
C LEU A 492 12.32 11.85 -11.76
N CYS A 493 12.71 12.07 -13.04
CA CYS A 493 11.76 12.45 -14.08
C CYS A 493 10.71 11.34 -14.32
N HIS A 494 11.11 10.08 -14.35
CA HIS A 494 10.19 8.95 -14.50
C HIS A 494 9.30 8.76 -13.26
N GLU A 495 9.86 8.92 -12.06
CA GLU A 495 9.10 8.88 -10.81
C GLU A 495 8.02 9.96 -10.76
N VAL A 496 8.37 11.20 -11.13
CA VAL A 496 7.40 12.32 -11.18
C VAL A 496 6.30 12.06 -12.20
N LYS A 497 6.63 11.53 -13.39
CA LYS A 497 5.65 11.11 -14.39
C LYS A 497 4.66 10.09 -13.81
N SER A 498 5.16 9.10 -13.06
CA SER A 498 4.34 8.08 -12.40
C SER A 498 3.47 8.68 -11.30
N MET A 499 4.03 9.52 -10.44
CA MET A 499 3.29 10.16 -9.34
C MET A 499 2.17 11.08 -9.84
N VAL A 500 2.39 11.85 -10.91
CA VAL A 500 1.35 12.68 -11.55
C VAL A 500 0.22 11.81 -12.08
N THR A 501 0.53 10.66 -12.69
CA THR A 501 -0.48 9.70 -13.16
C THR A 501 -1.29 9.12 -11.98
N ASN A 502 -0.63 8.76 -10.88
CA ASN A 502 -1.32 8.24 -9.68
C ASN A 502 -2.18 9.31 -9.00
N ALA A 503 -1.76 10.57 -9.03
CA ALA A 503 -2.59 11.68 -8.54
C ALA A 503 -3.92 11.78 -9.31
N GLU A 504 -3.87 11.62 -10.62
CA GLU A 504 -5.07 11.61 -11.45
C GLU A 504 -5.99 10.42 -11.11
N PHE A 505 -5.44 9.22 -10.82
CA PHE A 505 -6.21 8.06 -10.34
C PHE A 505 -6.98 8.40 -9.07
N ILE A 506 -6.30 8.94 -8.07
CA ILE A 506 -6.89 9.28 -6.76
C ILE A 506 -8.00 10.31 -6.92
N LEU A 507 -7.77 11.37 -7.69
CA LEU A 507 -8.72 12.47 -7.79
C LEU A 507 -9.97 12.05 -8.58
N ARG A 508 -9.81 11.30 -9.68
CA ARG A 508 -10.94 10.84 -10.49
C ARG A 508 -11.80 9.81 -9.77
N SER A 509 -11.18 8.83 -9.10
CA SER A 509 -11.93 7.84 -8.30
C SER A 509 -12.64 8.49 -7.13
N SER A 510 -11.99 9.44 -6.45
CA SER A 510 -12.59 10.20 -5.34
C SER A 510 -13.74 11.10 -5.77
N LEU A 511 -13.69 11.71 -6.97
CA LEU A 511 -14.79 12.47 -7.55
C LEU A 511 -15.97 11.58 -7.93
N MET A 512 -15.68 10.39 -8.45
CA MET A 512 -16.72 9.46 -8.90
C MET A 512 -17.53 8.87 -7.74
N ARG A 513 -16.89 8.54 -6.59
CA ARG A 513 -17.58 8.00 -5.42
C ARG A 513 -18.28 9.10 -4.64
N GLU A 514 -19.61 9.15 -4.75
CA GLU A 514 -20.47 10.17 -4.13
C GLU A 514 -21.12 9.65 -2.84
N GLU A 515 -20.29 9.17 -1.92
CA GLU A 515 -20.66 8.75 -0.57
C GLU A 515 -19.47 8.91 0.39
N SER A 516 -19.66 8.60 1.65
CA SER A 516 -18.58 8.42 2.62
C SER A 516 -18.59 6.99 3.14
N ARG A 517 -17.44 6.28 2.97
CA ARG A 517 -17.27 4.87 3.37
C ARG A 517 -15.81 4.61 3.76
N GLY A 518 -15.57 3.98 4.90
CA GLY A 518 -14.22 3.70 5.39
C GLY A 518 -13.34 4.95 5.41
N TRP A 519 -12.18 4.88 4.80
CA TRP A 519 -11.26 6.02 4.71
C TRP A 519 -11.59 7.02 3.58
N HIS A 520 -12.62 6.76 2.80
CA HIS A 520 -13.13 7.72 1.84
C HIS A 520 -14.19 8.60 2.47
N TYR A 521 -13.84 9.82 2.85
CA TYR A 521 -14.77 10.80 3.38
C TYR A 521 -15.01 11.97 2.43
N ARG A 522 -16.28 12.25 2.17
CA ARG A 522 -16.77 13.35 1.34
C ARG A 522 -17.66 14.28 2.15
N GLU A 523 -17.23 15.54 2.38
CA GLU A 523 -18.07 16.55 3.08
C GLU A 523 -19.39 16.81 2.37
N ASP A 524 -19.39 16.78 1.04
CA ASP A 524 -20.59 16.98 0.22
C ASP A 524 -21.49 15.74 0.13
N PHE A 525 -21.00 14.56 0.53
CA PHE A 525 -21.73 13.30 0.62
C PHE A 525 -21.36 12.56 1.93
N PRO A 526 -21.73 13.10 3.12
CA PRO A 526 -21.19 12.62 4.39
C PRO A 526 -21.77 11.30 4.87
N VAL A 527 -22.76 10.76 4.19
CA VAL A 527 -23.42 9.49 4.53
C VAL A 527 -23.02 8.37 3.61
N GLN A 528 -23.08 7.15 4.14
CA GLN A 528 -22.89 5.92 3.37
C GLN A 528 -24.14 5.63 2.54
N ASP A 529 -23.95 5.30 1.26
CA ASP A 529 -25.02 5.02 0.31
C ASP A 529 -24.87 3.61 -0.28
N ASP A 530 -25.45 2.61 0.43
CA ASP A 530 -25.35 1.22 0.00
C ASP A 530 -26.20 0.90 -1.22
N GLU A 531 -27.29 1.65 -1.44
CA GLU A 531 -28.12 1.43 -2.62
C GLU A 531 -27.32 1.65 -3.91
N ASN A 532 -26.47 2.68 -3.90
CA ASN A 532 -25.71 3.07 -5.07
C ASN A 532 -24.23 2.67 -5.03
N TRP A 533 -23.61 2.48 -3.83
CA TRP A 533 -22.17 2.39 -3.69
C TRP A 533 -21.63 1.11 -3.04
N LEU A 534 -22.45 0.04 -2.93
CA LEU A 534 -21.89 -1.31 -2.78
C LEU A 534 -21.23 -1.72 -4.10
N ALA A 535 -20.13 -1.04 -4.41
CA ALA A 535 -19.44 -1.12 -5.69
C ALA A 535 -17.98 -0.72 -5.59
N TRP A 536 -17.18 -1.14 -6.53
CA TRP A 536 -15.81 -0.68 -6.75
C TRP A 536 -15.76 0.39 -7.85
N VAL A 537 -14.79 1.29 -7.77
CA VAL A 537 -14.45 2.19 -8.88
C VAL A 537 -13.33 1.56 -9.69
N LEU A 538 -13.61 1.24 -10.94
CA LEU A 538 -12.61 0.72 -11.88
C LEU A 538 -12.10 1.86 -12.75
N MET A 539 -10.82 1.79 -13.10
CA MET A 539 -10.16 2.75 -13.98
C MET A 539 -9.39 2.01 -15.06
N ARG A 540 -9.51 2.49 -16.28
CA ARG A 540 -8.78 1.96 -17.43
C ARG A 540 -8.44 3.04 -18.43
N ARG A 541 -7.52 2.73 -19.32
CA ARG A 541 -7.19 3.59 -20.45
C ARG A 541 -8.30 3.49 -21.51
N GLY A 542 -8.84 4.63 -21.92
CA GLY A 542 -9.76 4.74 -23.05
C GLY A 542 -9.14 5.50 -24.21
N GLY A 543 -9.88 5.62 -25.32
CA GLY A 543 -9.42 6.33 -26.53
C GLY A 543 -9.15 7.82 -26.30
N GLU A 544 -9.92 8.48 -25.45
CA GLU A 544 -9.82 9.91 -25.13
C GLU A 544 -9.19 10.20 -23.77
N GLY A 545 -8.57 9.22 -23.13
CA GLY A 545 -7.93 9.36 -21.82
C GLY A 545 -8.39 8.32 -20.80
N MET A 546 -8.39 8.69 -19.53
CA MET A 546 -8.76 7.80 -18.43
C MET A 546 -10.29 7.66 -18.34
N VAL A 547 -10.78 6.44 -18.31
CA VAL A 547 -12.18 6.09 -18.08
C VAL A 547 -12.33 5.54 -16.67
N THR A 548 -13.31 6.06 -15.93
CA THR A 548 -13.73 5.55 -14.62
C THR A 548 -15.13 4.95 -14.76
N GLU A 549 -15.35 3.80 -14.14
CA GLU A 549 -16.66 3.15 -14.14
C GLU A 549 -16.97 2.51 -12.79
N LYS A 550 -18.25 2.39 -12.47
CA LYS A 550 -18.74 1.74 -11.27
C LYS A 550 -19.00 0.26 -11.54
N ALA A 551 -18.37 -0.63 -10.76
CA ALA A 551 -18.58 -2.06 -10.81
C ALA A 551 -19.26 -2.52 -9.51
N PRO A 552 -20.56 -2.85 -9.53
CA PRO A 552 -21.25 -3.38 -8.35
C PRO A 552 -20.58 -4.66 -7.84
N ILE A 553 -20.55 -4.83 -6.51
CA ILE A 553 -20.12 -6.11 -5.94
C ILE A 553 -21.15 -7.20 -6.27
N PRO A 554 -20.73 -8.47 -6.34
CA PRO A 554 -21.66 -9.56 -6.65
C PRO A 554 -22.85 -9.62 -5.69
N PRO A 555 -24.11 -9.64 -6.16
CA PRO A 555 -25.29 -9.66 -5.29
C PRO A 555 -25.33 -10.84 -4.32
N ALA A 556 -24.77 -11.99 -4.72
CA ALA A 556 -24.66 -13.18 -3.87
C ALA A 556 -23.84 -12.95 -2.58
N TRP A 557 -22.98 -11.95 -2.56
CA TRP A 557 -22.21 -11.61 -1.35
C TRP A 557 -23.06 -10.87 -0.31
N LEU A 558 -24.20 -10.32 -0.70
CA LEU A 558 -25.12 -9.59 0.17
C LEU A 558 -26.19 -10.49 0.79
N GLU A 559 -26.51 -11.62 0.11
CA GLU A 559 -27.53 -12.57 0.56
C GLU A 559 -27.07 -13.38 1.79
N ASP A 560 -25.77 -13.63 1.92
CA ASP A 560 -25.16 -14.37 3.02
C ASP A 560 -25.00 -13.54 4.31
N ASP A 561 -25.37 -12.25 4.29
CA ASP A 561 -25.21 -11.36 5.44
C ASP A 561 -26.55 -10.72 5.86
N PRO A 562 -27.41 -11.50 6.56
CA PRO A 562 -28.74 -11.04 6.95
C PRO A 562 -28.72 -9.94 8.04
N THR A 563 -27.58 -9.68 8.68
CA THR A 563 -27.40 -8.64 9.68
C THR A 563 -26.53 -7.53 9.11
N GLN A 564 -27.10 -6.68 8.30
CA GLN A 564 -26.47 -5.40 7.93
C GLN A 564 -26.45 -4.45 9.14
N ASP A 565 -25.91 -4.92 10.24
CA ASP A 565 -25.58 -4.12 11.40
C ASP A 565 -24.40 -3.25 11.00
N ARG A 566 -24.73 -2.10 10.47
CA ARG A 566 -23.78 -1.15 9.97
C ARG A 566 -23.03 -0.51 11.12
N TYR A 567 -21.81 -0.33 10.87
CA TYR A 567 -20.92 0.51 11.62
C TYR A 567 -21.53 1.92 11.71
N ASP A 568 -22.02 2.26 12.87
CA ASP A 568 -22.55 3.58 13.13
C ASP A 568 -21.36 4.57 13.18
N LYS A 569 -21.21 5.38 12.14
CA LYS A 569 -20.10 6.35 12.05
C LYS A 569 -20.27 7.46 13.07
N LYS A 570 -20.04 7.14 14.35
CA LYS A 570 -20.18 8.08 15.47
C LYS A 570 -19.30 9.32 15.37
N TRP A 571 -18.23 9.29 14.56
CA TRP A 571 -17.41 10.47 14.34
C TRP A 571 -18.16 11.59 13.59
N LEU A 572 -19.15 11.27 12.76
CA LEU A 572 -20.08 12.24 12.19
C LEU A 572 -21.07 12.77 13.24
N ALA A 573 -21.51 11.92 14.17
CA ALA A 573 -22.38 12.31 15.27
C ALA A 573 -21.65 13.23 16.28
N TRP A 574 -20.33 13.07 16.42
CA TRP A 574 -19.53 13.91 17.32
C TRP A 574 -19.43 15.37 16.86
N GLU A 575 -19.48 15.64 15.55
CA GLU A 575 -19.61 17.01 15.00
C GLU A 575 -21.00 17.61 15.27
N GLN A 576 -22.03 16.77 15.38
CA GLN A 576 -23.42 17.22 15.60
C GLN A 576 -23.77 17.43 17.08
N GLU A 577 -23.05 16.80 18.01
CA GLU A 577 -23.25 17.01 19.46
C GLU A 577 -22.50 18.24 20.02
N GLY A 578 -21.82 18.98 19.19
CA GLY A 578 -21.01 20.15 19.55
C GLY A 578 -21.65 21.53 19.25
N ASP A 579 -22.91 21.57 18.77
CA ASP A 579 -23.68 22.80 18.56
C ASP A 579 -24.57 23.16 19.77
#